data_6a31f274d2d9830c56f9f498ee767064
#
_entry.id   6a31f274d2d9830c56f9f498ee767064
#
_cell.length_a   1.000
_cell.length_b   1.000
_cell.length_c   1.000
_cell.angle_alpha   90.00
_cell.angle_beta   90.00
_cell.angle_gamma   90.00
#
_symmetry.space_group_name_H-M   'P 1'
#
loop_
_entity.id
_entity.type
_entity.pdbx_description
1 polymer ?
#
loop_
_entity_poly.entity_id
_entity_poly.type
_entity_poly.pdbx_seq_one_letter_code
_entity_poly.pdbx_strand_id
1 'polypeptide(L)'
;RQMKISTNGVNLLQQMMLPRIQINPMNNEIGVLGGGELQLRINGAKAEVEEIKALQPSDIIRIEYHDNPGLRYGNAEVVLDYIVRRPETGGNFGVDLSQGMNAMWGEYNVFGKVNHKKSEFGVSYYMGPRDFYGMYRDNEEEFHLADGTTLHRIEEGEPGHGSVFMNNLSMNYNLQQTENSLFSATFRLRSNSQPHWDYQGVLTNVADSDDKVDMIDRTKKSWSRPSLDLYYQQGLKNKQLLVFNVVGTYNREKSRRLYQESLQDELLSLIHISEPTRH
;
A
#
# COMPACT_ATOMS: atom_id res chain seq x y z
N ARG A 1 24.40 -4.58 -22.55
CA ARG A 1 25.06 -3.31 -22.17
C ARG A 1 24.37 -2.65 -20.98
N GLN A 2 23.03 -2.66 -20.96
CA GLN A 2 22.20 -2.06 -19.88
C GLN A 2 22.41 -2.76 -18.52
N MET A 3 22.55 -4.08 -18.49
CA MET A 3 22.81 -4.85 -17.26
C MET A 3 24.09 -4.43 -16.52
N LYS A 4 25.10 -3.91 -17.22
CA LYS A 4 26.38 -3.50 -16.61
C LYS A 4 26.31 -2.18 -15.86
N ILE A 5 25.26 -1.39 -16.09
CA ILE A 5 25.10 -0.03 -15.54
C ILE A 5 24.01 -0.04 -14.45
N SER A 6 23.16 -1.06 -14.44
CA SER A 6 22.05 -1.16 -13.50
C SER A 6 22.47 -1.73 -12.16
N THR A 7 21.92 -1.19 -11.07
CA THR A 7 22.21 -1.61 -9.68
C THR A 7 21.22 -2.63 -9.15
N ASN A 8 20.01 -2.67 -9.69
CA ASN A 8 18.94 -3.60 -9.28
C ASN A 8 17.93 -3.82 -10.42
N GLY A 9 16.94 -4.69 -10.19
CA GLY A 9 15.93 -5.04 -11.18
C GLY A 9 15.03 -3.86 -11.62
N VAL A 10 14.71 -2.93 -10.72
CA VAL A 10 13.89 -1.74 -11.04
C VAL A 10 14.71 -0.75 -11.86
N ASN A 11 15.96 -0.53 -11.50
CA ASN A 11 16.86 0.34 -12.24
C ASN A 11 17.13 -0.19 -13.67
N LEU A 12 17.23 -1.50 -13.84
CA LEU A 12 17.30 -2.13 -15.15
C LEU A 12 16.04 -1.85 -15.98
N LEU A 13 14.86 -1.99 -15.39
CA LEU A 13 13.58 -1.71 -16.05
C LEU A 13 13.47 -0.26 -16.50
N GLN A 14 13.88 0.68 -15.64
CA GLN A 14 13.91 2.11 -15.96
C GLN A 14 14.76 2.42 -17.20
N GLN A 15 15.91 1.74 -17.33
CA GLN A 15 16.79 1.92 -18.49
C GLN A 15 16.26 1.28 -19.77
N MET A 16 15.34 0.31 -19.67
CA MET A 16 14.74 -0.35 -20.82
C MET A 16 13.66 0.51 -21.50
N MET A 17 13.11 1.51 -20.82
CA MET A 17 12.09 2.43 -21.34
C MET A 17 10.93 1.68 -22.02
N LEU A 18 10.37 0.70 -21.33
CA LEU A 18 9.27 -0.10 -21.88
C LEU A 18 8.02 0.76 -22.09
N PRO A 19 7.26 0.52 -23.19
CA PRO A 19 6.01 1.23 -23.42
C PRO A 19 5.03 0.98 -22.28
N ARG A 20 4.23 2.00 -21.95
CA ARG A 20 3.22 1.96 -20.88
C ARG A 20 3.76 1.77 -19.45
N ILE A 21 5.07 1.61 -19.23
CA ILE A 21 5.65 1.51 -17.90
C ILE A 21 6.16 2.86 -17.45
N GLN A 22 5.72 3.28 -16.28
CA GLN A 22 6.19 4.46 -15.58
C GLN A 22 6.83 4.07 -14.26
N ILE A 23 7.99 4.62 -13.97
CA ILE A 23 8.69 4.40 -12.71
C ILE A 23 8.86 5.75 -12.03
N ASN A 24 8.35 5.85 -10.80
CA ASN A 24 8.58 7.02 -9.96
C ASN A 24 10.01 6.93 -9.37
N PRO A 25 10.91 7.84 -9.73
CA PRO A 25 12.31 7.77 -9.27
C PRO A 25 12.48 8.04 -7.78
N MET A 26 11.48 8.64 -7.11
CA MET A 26 11.57 8.98 -5.68
C MET A 26 11.32 7.77 -4.78
N ASN A 27 10.38 6.90 -5.14
CA ASN A 27 9.98 5.75 -4.32
C ASN A 27 10.14 4.40 -5.05
N ASN A 28 10.66 4.40 -6.29
CA ASN A 28 10.77 3.22 -7.15
C ASN A 28 9.44 2.48 -7.39
N GLU A 29 8.33 3.19 -7.28
CA GLU A 29 7.01 2.64 -7.59
C GLU A 29 6.88 2.44 -9.11
N ILE A 30 6.43 1.26 -9.51
CA ILE A 30 6.25 0.89 -10.90
C ILE A 30 4.75 0.95 -11.20
N GLY A 31 4.36 1.70 -12.20
CA GLY A 31 2.96 1.87 -12.60
C GLY A 31 2.76 1.71 -14.10
N VAL A 32 1.49 1.65 -14.52
CA VAL A 32 1.08 1.63 -15.92
C VAL A 32 0.66 3.03 -16.34
N LEU A 33 1.26 3.55 -17.40
CA LEU A 33 0.90 4.84 -17.98
C LEU A 33 -0.56 4.78 -18.51
N GLY A 34 -1.36 5.72 -18.04
CA GLY A 34 -2.80 5.74 -18.35
C GLY A 34 -3.67 4.94 -17.38
N GLY A 35 -3.09 4.37 -16.33
CA GLY A 35 -3.77 3.51 -15.35
C GLY A 35 -3.79 2.05 -15.76
N GLY A 36 -4.36 1.21 -14.90
CA GLY A 36 -4.45 -0.22 -15.10
C GLY A 36 -3.63 -1.03 -14.10
N GLU A 37 -3.94 -2.31 -13.98
CA GLU A 37 -3.27 -3.22 -13.06
C GLU A 37 -1.96 -3.74 -13.65
N LEU A 38 -0.85 -3.48 -12.94
CA LEU A 38 0.45 -4.07 -13.24
C LEU A 38 0.65 -5.33 -12.40
N GLN A 39 1.05 -6.41 -13.04
CA GLN A 39 1.45 -7.62 -12.37
C GLN A 39 2.95 -7.87 -12.57
N LEU A 40 3.70 -7.88 -11.47
CA LEU A 40 5.10 -8.26 -11.46
C LEU A 40 5.24 -9.76 -11.20
N ARG A 41 6.18 -10.39 -11.87
CA ARG A 41 6.45 -11.83 -11.75
C ARG A 41 7.96 -12.09 -11.78
N ILE A 42 8.34 -13.21 -11.15
CA ILE A 42 9.70 -13.76 -11.23
C ILE A 42 9.57 -15.24 -11.59
N ASN A 43 10.09 -15.62 -12.74
CA ASN A 43 9.99 -16.99 -13.29
C ASN A 43 8.56 -17.54 -13.27
N GLY A 44 7.57 -16.72 -13.64
CA GLY A 44 6.17 -17.07 -13.69
C GLY A 44 5.40 -16.99 -12.37
N ALA A 45 6.05 -16.80 -11.21
CA ALA A 45 5.39 -16.57 -9.93
C ALA A 45 5.14 -15.08 -9.70
N LYS A 46 3.99 -14.71 -9.11
CA LYS A 46 3.72 -13.32 -8.71
C LYS A 46 4.77 -12.83 -7.71
N ALA A 47 5.22 -11.60 -7.87
CA ALA A 47 6.25 -10.97 -7.05
C ALA A 47 5.85 -9.55 -6.65
N GLU A 48 6.39 -9.07 -5.54
CA GLU A 48 6.24 -7.68 -5.09
C GLU A 48 7.41 -6.81 -5.61
N VAL A 49 7.23 -5.49 -5.58
CA VAL A 49 8.25 -4.54 -6.05
C VAL A 49 9.56 -4.71 -5.31
N GLU A 50 9.50 -5.02 -4.00
CA GLU A 50 10.66 -5.24 -3.14
C GLU A 50 11.50 -6.44 -3.61
N GLU A 51 10.84 -7.49 -4.11
CA GLU A 51 11.54 -8.65 -4.66
C GLU A 51 12.26 -8.28 -5.96
N ILE A 52 11.64 -7.43 -6.80
CA ILE A 52 12.28 -6.92 -8.01
C ILE A 52 13.48 -6.02 -7.69
N LYS A 53 13.36 -5.17 -6.65
CA LYS A 53 14.49 -4.36 -6.13
C LYS A 53 15.67 -5.24 -5.67
N ALA A 54 15.37 -6.41 -5.11
CA ALA A 54 16.38 -7.36 -4.63
C ALA A 54 17.12 -8.10 -5.75
N LEU A 55 16.60 -8.10 -6.97
CA LEU A 55 17.24 -8.80 -8.09
C LEU A 55 18.55 -8.15 -8.50
N GLN A 56 19.60 -8.95 -8.56
CA GLN A 56 20.84 -8.52 -9.17
C GLN A 56 20.72 -8.56 -10.70
N PRO A 57 21.09 -7.51 -11.41
CA PRO A 57 21.00 -7.48 -12.87
C PRO A 57 21.74 -8.61 -13.55
N SER A 58 22.82 -9.12 -12.95
CA SER A 58 23.61 -10.27 -13.43
C SER A 58 22.83 -11.58 -13.47
N ASP A 59 21.82 -11.69 -12.60
CA ASP A 59 21.00 -12.91 -12.49
C ASP A 59 19.79 -12.89 -13.43
N ILE A 60 19.45 -11.70 -13.96
CA ILE A 60 18.34 -11.53 -14.89
C ILE A 60 18.76 -12.00 -16.28
N ILE A 61 18.11 -13.03 -16.79
CA ILE A 61 18.33 -13.54 -18.14
C ILE A 61 17.62 -12.64 -19.15
N ARG A 62 16.33 -12.33 -18.88
CA ARG A 62 15.47 -11.46 -19.69
C ARG A 62 14.28 -10.99 -18.89
N ILE A 63 13.63 -9.95 -19.36
CA ILE A 63 12.33 -9.49 -18.86
C ILE A 63 11.30 -9.73 -19.98
N GLU A 64 10.26 -10.48 -19.67
CA GLU A 64 9.14 -10.72 -20.58
C GLU A 64 8.07 -9.67 -20.31
N TYR A 65 7.77 -8.85 -21.31
CA TYR A 65 6.76 -7.82 -21.28
C TYR A 65 5.52 -8.28 -22.02
N HIS A 66 4.38 -8.33 -21.33
CA HIS A 66 3.10 -8.68 -21.92
C HIS A 66 2.14 -7.51 -21.75
N ASP A 67 1.70 -6.93 -22.86
CA ASP A 67 0.65 -5.91 -22.91
C ASP A 67 -0.68 -6.60 -23.25
N ASN A 68 -1.71 -6.33 -22.45
CA ASN A 68 -3.00 -7.03 -22.55
C ASN A 68 -2.87 -8.56 -22.57
N PRO A 69 -2.28 -9.17 -21.54
CA PRO A 69 -1.83 -10.56 -21.57
C PRO A 69 -2.96 -11.61 -21.55
N GLY A 70 -4.21 -11.17 -21.44
CA GLY A 70 -5.40 -12.02 -21.45
C GLY A 70 -5.67 -12.73 -20.12
N LEU A 71 -6.70 -13.59 -20.11
CA LEU A 71 -7.29 -14.20 -18.90
C LEU A 71 -6.31 -15.01 -18.04
N ARG A 72 -5.20 -15.47 -18.60
CA ARG A 72 -4.17 -16.21 -17.86
C ARG A 72 -3.61 -15.41 -16.66
N TYR A 73 -3.61 -14.10 -16.76
CA TYR A 73 -3.02 -13.20 -15.77
C TYR A 73 -4.07 -12.41 -15.00
N GLY A 74 -5.33 -12.86 -15.05
CA GLY A 74 -6.45 -12.19 -14.38
C GLY A 74 -6.79 -10.86 -15.04
N ASN A 75 -6.94 -9.82 -14.21
CA ASN A 75 -7.28 -8.47 -14.65
C ASN A 75 -6.05 -7.61 -14.98
N ALA A 76 -4.84 -8.18 -14.98
CA ALA A 76 -3.63 -7.43 -15.26
C ALA A 76 -3.63 -6.93 -16.71
N GLU A 77 -3.46 -5.61 -16.88
CA GLU A 77 -3.31 -4.98 -18.19
C GLU A 77 -1.87 -5.11 -18.73
N VAL A 78 -0.92 -5.11 -17.81
CA VAL A 78 0.50 -5.30 -18.12
C VAL A 78 1.10 -6.32 -17.17
N VAL A 79 1.89 -7.24 -17.72
CA VAL A 79 2.68 -8.21 -16.94
C VAL A 79 4.15 -8.04 -17.28
N LEU A 80 4.97 -7.95 -16.23
CA LEU A 80 6.42 -7.99 -16.33
C LEU A 80 6.92 -9.25 -15.63
N ASP A 81 7.42 -10.22 -16.38
CA ASP A 81 8.00 -11.44 -15.82
C ASP A 81 9.53 -11.41 -15.95
N TYR A 82 10.20 -11.31 -14.83
CA TYR A 82 11.66 -11.36 -14.73
C TYR A 82 12.13 -12.82 -14.76
N ILE A 83 12.67 -13.25 -15.87
CA ILE A 83 13.27 -14.57 -15.98
C ILE A 83 14.69 -14.50 -15.46
N VAL A 84 14.91 -15.11 -14.30
CA VAL A 84 16.19 -15.06 -13.57
C VAL A 84 16.80 -16.44 -13.45
N ARG A 85 18.13 -16.48 -13.36
CA ARG A 85 18.86 -17.68 -12.97
C ARG A 85 18.52 -17.99 -11.51
N ARG A 86 18.10 -19.21 -11.24
CA ARG A 86 17.91 -19.68 -9.85
C ARG A 86 19.12 -20.52 -9.45
N PRO A 87 19.89 -20.08 -8.46
CA PRO A 87 20.82 -20.99 -7.81
C PRO A 87 20.03 -22.13 -7.16
N GLU A 88 20.50 -23.38 -7.27
CA GLU A 88 19.81 -24.53 -6.66
C GLU A 88 19.71 -24.39 -5.13
N THR A 89 20.65 -23.69 -4.52
CA THR A 89 20.64 -23.39 -3.09
C THR A 89 21.30 -22.03 -2.88
N GLY A 90 20.66 -21.17 -2.10
CA GLY A 90 21.17 -19.83 -1.81
C GLY A 90 20.08 -18.95 -1.25
N GLY A 91 20.41 -17.69 -1.02
CA GLY A 91 19.45 -16.71 -0.55
C GLY A 91 20.01 -15.30 -0.66
N ASN A 92 19.13 -14.35 -0.53
CA ASN A 92 19.48 -12.94 -0.41
C ASN A 92 18.72 -12.32 0.77
N PHE A 93 19.27 -11.26 1.30
CA PHE A 93 18.68 -10.47 2.36
C PHE A 93 18.98 -9.00 2.07
N GLY A 94 18.04 -8.12 2.35
CA GLY A 94 18.23 -6.70 2.18
C GLY A 94 17.44 -5.88 3.18
N VAL A 95 17.93 -4.68 3.41
CA VAL A 95 17.33 -3.66 4.26
C VAL A 95 17.36 -2.35 3.50
N ASP A 96 16.21 -1.68 3.47
CA ASP A 96 16.06 -0.35 2.87
C ASP A 96 15.43 0.56 3.93
N LEU A 97 16.14 1.61 4.32
CA LEU A 97 15.76 2.51 5.39
C LEU A 97 15.79 3.95 4.86
N SER A 98 14.67 4.63 5.00
CA SER A 98 14.53 6.05 4.70
C SER A 98 13.91 6.77 5.88
N GLN A 99 14.50 7.90 6.31
CA GLN A 99 14.05 8.67 7.46
C GLN A 99 14.15 10.17 7.18
N GLY A 100 13.04 10.87 7.41
CA GLY A 100 13.01 12.33 7.42
C GLY A 100 13.79 12.89 8.62
N MET A 101 14.65 13.88 8.38
CA MET A 101 15.54 14.41 9.43
C MET A 101 14.84 15.33 10.43
N ASN A 102 13.72 15.92 10.05
CA ASN A 102 13.01 16.94 10.86
C ASN A 102 11.63 16.50 11.33
N ALA A 103 11.23 15.27 11.01
CA ALA A 103 9.92 14.72 11.39
C ALA A 103 10.03 13.20 11.53
N MET A 104 9.13 12.59 12.29
CA MET A 104 8.97 11.15 12.29
C MET A 104 8.23 10.70 11.02
N TRP A 105 8.96 10.72 9.91
CA TRP A 105 8.50 10.31 8.60
C TRP A 105 9.50 9.31 8.05
N GLY A 106 9.22 8.04 8.22
CA GLY A 106 10.13 6.97 7.84
C GLY A 106 9.49 5.94 6.93
N GLU A 107 10.34 5.24 6.19
CA GLU A 107 9.99 4.05 5.41
C GLU A 107 11.08 3.02 5.65
N TYR A 108 10.70 1.91 6.26
CA TYR A 108 11.63 0.85 6.63
C TYR A 108 11.17 -0.45 5.98
N ASN A 109 12.03 -1.04 5.20
CA ASN A 109 11.77 -2.29 4.51
C ASN A 109 12.87 -3.30 4.80
N VAL A 110 12.47 -4.52 5.13
CA VAL A 110 13.37 -5.66 5.33
C VAL A 110 12.82 -6.81 4.49
N PHE A 111 13.67 -7.44 3.73
CA PHE A 111 13.28 -8.60 2.95
C PHE A 111 14.35 -9.68 2.97
N GLY A 112 13.91 -10.90 2.82
CA GLY A 112 14.77 -12.07 2.71
C GLY A 112 14.16 -13.14 1.83
N LYS A 113 15.01 -13.86 1.13
CA LYS A 113 14.63 -14.95 0.23
C LYS A 113 15.62 -16.08 0.32
N VAL A 114 15.12 -17.30 0.39
CA VAL A 114 15.93 -18.52 0.42
C VAL A 114 15.43 -19.49 -0.64
N ASN A 115 16.35 -19.99 -1.43
CA ASN A 115 16.12 -21.03 -2.41
C ASN A 115 16.74 -22.35 -1.91
N HIS A 116 15.98 -23.42 -2.01
CA HIS A 116 16.48 -24.76 -1.79
C HIS A 116 15.91 -25.70 -2.83
N LYS A 117 16.77 -26.15 -3.76
CA LYS A 117 16.38 -26.98 -4.92
C LYS A 117 15.23 -26.34 -5.71
N LYS A 118 14.06 -26.95 -5.65
CA LYS A 118 12.86 -26.54 -6.40
C LYS A 118 11.96 -25.59 -5.62
N SER A 119 12.28 -25.35 -4.35
CA SER A 119 11.52 -24.52 -3.42
C SER A 119 12.18 -23.16 -3.24
N GLU A 120 11.36 -22.13 -3.15
CA GLU A 120 11.73 -20.78 -2.83
C GLU A 120 10.81 -20.25 -1.74
N PHE A 121 11.37 -19.68 -0.70
CA PHE A 121 10.65 -19.01 0.37
C PHE A 121 11.14 -17.57 0.46
N GLY A 122 10.20 -16.62 0.48
CA GLY A 122 10.48 -15.21 0.63
C GLY A 122 9.66 -14.60 1.76
N VAL A 123 10.22 -13.59 2.39
CA VAL A 123 9.54 -12.75 3.37
C VAL A 123 9.94 -11.30 3.14
N SER A 124 8.97 -10.40 3.20
CA SER A 124 9.23 -8.96 3.27
C SER A 124 8.34 -8.31 4.31
N TYR A 125 8.89 -7.32 4.99
CA TYR A 125 8.18 -6.52 5.96
C TYR A 125 8.49 -5.05 5.74
N TYR A 126 7.43 -4.26 5.58
CA TYR A 126 7.47 -2.82 5.45
C TYR A 126 6.80 -2.18 6.66
N MET A 127 7.41 -1.13 7.20
CA MET A 127 6.85 -0.25 8.22
C MET A 127 7.04 1.20 7.81
N GLY A 128 5.95 1.97 7.80
CA GLY A 128 5.93 3.39 7.45
C GLY A 128 5.32 4.24 8.57
N PRO A 129 6.10 4.59 9.62
CA PRO A 129 5.62 5.50 10.66
C PRO A 129 5.61 6.93 10.12
N ARG A 130 4.55 7.65 10.49
CA ARG A 130 4.39 9.09 10.23
C ARG A 130 3.76 9.72 11.44
N ASP A 131 4.44 10.70 12.02
CA ASP A 131 3.97 11.45 13.17
C ASP A 131 4.35 12.91 12.96
N PHE A 132 3.35 13.79 12.97
CA PHE A 132 3.53 15.19 12.63
C PHE A 132 2.57 16.08 13.40
N TYR A 133 3.03 17.28 13.71
CA TYR A 133 2.29 18.32 14.38
C TYR A 133 2.08 19.51 13.44
N GLY A 134 1.15 20.38 13.77
CA GLY A 134 0.82 21.54 12.97
C GLY A 134 -0.16 21.24 11.83
N MET A 135 -0.90 20.14 11.92
CA MET A 135 -2.02 19.89 11.04
C MET A 135 -3.18 20.79 11.42
N TYR A 136 -3.70 21.54 10.47
CA TYR A 136 -4.86 22.40 10.71
C TYR A 136 -5.86 22.28 9.56
N ARG A 137 -7.08 22.71 9.80
CA ARG A 137 -8.16 22.72 8.83
C ARG A 137 -8.90 24.02 8.96
N ASP A 138 -8.99 24.78 7.87
CA ASP A 138 -9.89 25.89 7.74
C ASP A 138 -11.10 25.43 6.93
N ASN A 139 -12.31 25.73 7.37
CA ASN A 139 -13.53 25.26 6.74
C ASN A 139 -14.63 26.33 6.83
N GLU A 140 -15.58 26.25 5.91
CA GLU A 140 -16.77 27.09 5.88
C GLU A 140 -17.99 26.18 5.88
N GLU A 141 -18.89 26.39 6.84
CA GLU A 141 -20.05 25.54 7.06
C GLU A 141 -21.33 26.37 6.90
N GLU A 142 -22.25 25.90 6.07
CA GLU A 142 -23.55 26.50 5.89
C GLU A 142 -24.67 25.47 6.15
N PHE A 143 -25.49 25.73 7.15
CA PHE A 143 -26.60 24.89 7.55
C PHE A 143 -27.94 25.57 7.26
N HIS A 144 -28.76 24.99 6.41
CA HIS A 144 -30.12 25.42 6.18
C HIS A 144 -31.03 24.74 7.19
N LEU A 145 -31.55 25.51 8.13
CA LEU A 145 -32.42 25.02 9.21
C LEU A 145 -33.87 24.85 8.74
N ALA A 146 -34.62 24.02 9.45
CA ALA A 146 -36.01 23.70 9.09
C ALA A 146 -36.97 24.90 9.16
N ASP A 147 -36.62 25.93 9.92
CA ASP A 147 -37.37 27.18 10.05
C ASP A 147 -37.10 28.20 8.91
N GLY A 148 -36.23 27.81 7.94
CA GLY A 148 -35.82 28.64 6.81
C GLY A 148 -34.68 29.58 7.12
N THR A 149 -34.10 29.53 8.33
CA THR A 149 -32.88 30.29 8.65
C THR A 149 -31.64 29.56 8.17
N THR A 150 -30.56 30.31 7.94
CA THR A 150 -29.25 29.75 7.56
C THR A 150 -28.25 30.10 8.63
N LEU A 151 -27.59 29.08 9.19
CA LEU A 151 -26.44 29.22 10.05
C LEU A 151 -25.18 29.11 9.22
N HIS A 152 -24.38 30.16 9.17
CA HIS A 152 -23.13 30.22 8.43
C HIS A 152 -21.98 30.39 9.43
N ARG A 153 -21.04 29.44 9.47
CA ARG A 153 -19.90 29.45 10.39
C ARG A 153 -18.59 29.30 9.63
N ILE A 154 -17.56 29.95 10.12
CA ILE A 154 -16.19 29.82 9.65
C ILE A 154 -15.39 29.09 10.73
N GLU A 155 -14.71 28.01 10.36
CA GLU A 155 -13.74 27.30 11.18
C GLU A 155 -12.34 27.87 10.90
N GLU A 156 -11.70 28.39 11.91
CA GLU A 156 -10.30 28.77 11.94
C GLU A 156 -9.53 27.72 12.70
N GLY A 157 -8.72 26.92 11.97
CA GLY A 157 -8.00 25.80 12.53
C GLY A 157 -6.81 26.22 13.38
N GLU A 158 -6.58 25.47 14.44
CA GLU A 158 -5.37 25.52 15.25
C GLU A 158 -4.49 24.29 15.00
N PRO A 159 -3.17 24.37 15.30
CA PRO A 159 -2.26 23.24 15.11
C PRO A 159 -2.70 22.01 15.89
N GLY A 160 -2.97 20.94 15.17
CA GLY A 160 -3.35 19.62 15.69
C GLY A 160 -2.27 18.58 15.48
N HIS A 161 -2.59 17.32 15.78
CA HIS A 161 -1.69 16.19 15.72
C HIS A 161 -2.19 15.13 14.74
N GLY A 162 -1.32 14.69 13.83
CA GLY A 162 -1.56 13.58 12.91
C GLY A 162 -0.54 12.47 13.07
N SER A 163 -1.00 11.22 13.14
CA SER A 163 -0.09 10.08 13.15
C SER A 163 -0.67 8.89 12.38
N VAL A 164 0.19 8.22 11.62
CA VAL A 164 -0.16 7.06 10.81
C VAL A 164 0.97 6.02 10.90
N PHE A 165 0.60 4.77 11.16
CA PHE A 165 1.52 3.63 11.18
C PHE A 165 1.05 2.60 10.15
N MET A 166 1.77 2.49 9.05
CA MET A 166 1.51 1.49 8.01
C MET A 166 2.43 0.29 8.20
N ASN A 167 1.87 -0.91 8.09
CA ASN A 167 2.63 -2.15 8.15
C ASN A 167 2.16 -3.10 7.04
N ASN A 168 3.12 -3.67 6.33
CA ASN A 168 2.86 -4.69 5.31
C ASN A 168 3.82 -5.86 5.53
N LEU A 169 3.28 -7.03 5.79
CA LEU A 169 4.01 -8.29 5.81
C LEU A 169 3.60 -9.09 4.57
N SER A 170 4.57 -9.58 3.83
CA SER A 170 4.36 -10.54 2.74
C SER A 170 5.24 -11.76 2.95
N MET A 171 4.66 -12.94 2.79
CA MET A 171 5.35 -14.22 2.85
C MET A 171 4.94 -15.00 1.61
N ASN A 172 5.91 -15.48 0.85
CA ASN A 172 5.66 -16.24 -0.37
C ASN A 172 6.42 -17.56 -0.32
N TYR A 173 5.78 -18.59 -0.83
CA TYR A 173 6.36 -19.89 -1.07
C TYR A 173 6.10 -20.31 -2.51
N ASN A 174 7.14 -20.66 -3.24
CA ASN A 174 7.08 -21.13 -4.60
C ASN A 174 7.72 -22.50 -4.71
N LEU A 175 7.03 -23.45 -5.34
CA LEU A 175 7.55 -24.77 -5.65
C LEU A 175 7.41 -25.01 -7.17
N GLN A 176 8.54 -25.04 -7.86
CA GLN A 176 8.59 -25.35 -9.28
C GLN A 176 9.11 -26.78 -9.51
N GLN A 177 8.20 -27.73 -9.65
CA GLN A 177 8.58 -29.15 -9.81
C GLN A 177 9.19 -29.42 -11.18
N THR A 178 8.64 -28.80 -12.22
CA THR A 178 9.11 -28.86 -13.61
C THR A 178 8.90 -27.50 -14.26
N GLU A 179 9.39 -27.28 -15.49
CA GLU A 179 9.13 -26.05 -16.26
C GLU A 179 7.62 -25.77 -16.44
N ASN A 180 6.80 -26.81 -16.43
CA ASN A 180 5.34 -26.71 -16.64
C ASN A 180 4.53 -26.93 -15.36
N SER A 181 5.15 -27.09 -14.19
CA SER A 181 4.45 -27.34 -12.92
C SER A 181 4.94 -26.38 -11.86
N LEU A 182 4.05 -25.48 -11.44
CA LEU A 182 4.29 -24.44 -10.44
C LEU A 182 3.19 -24.44 -9.39
N PHE A 183 3.58 -24.44 -8.12
CA PHE A 183 2.72 -24.08 -6.99
C PHE A 183 3.26 -22.82 -6.35
N SER A 184 2.38 -21.87 -6.07
CA SER A 184 2.71 -20.63 -5.35
C SER A 184 1.67 -20.37 -4.27
N ALA A 185 2.13 -20.03 -3.08
CA ALA A 185 1.30 -19.58 -1.98
C ALA A 185 1.84 -18.25 -1.46
N THR A 186 0.99 -17.22 -1.41
CA THR A 186 1.38 -15.92 -0.91
C THR A 186 0.42 -15.48 0.18
N PHE A 187 0.95 -15.23 1.36
CA PHE A 187 0.22 -14.61 2.46
C PHE A 187 0.65 -13.15 2.56
N ARG A 188 -0.33 -12.25 2.68
CA ARG A 188 -0.10 -10.82 2.92
C ARG A 188 -0.92 -10.36 4.09
N LEU A 189 -0.30 -9.57 4.95
CA LEU A 189 -0.98 -8.85 6.02
C LEU A 189 -0.69 -7.37 5.86
N ARG A 190 -1.69 -6.60 5.46
CA ARG A 190 -1.62 -5.14 5.42
C ARG A 190 -2.39 -4.58 6.59
N SER A 191 -1.80 -3.65 7.31
CA SER A 191 -2.47 -2.95 8.39
C SER A 191 -2.07 -1.49 8.46
N ASN A 192 -3.01 -0.70 8.93
CA ASN A 192 -2.81 0.72 9.19
C ASN A 192 -3.42 1.05 10.54
N SER A 193 -2.71 1.86 11.32
CA SER A 193 -3.19 2.45 12.56
C SER A 193 -2.99 3.96 12.50
N GLN A 194 -4.05 4.70 12.79
CA GLN A 194 -4.10 6.15 12.81
C GLN A 194 -4.60 6.55 14.20
N PRO A 195 -3.71 6.54 15.22
CA PRO A 195 -4.08 6.82 16.61
C PRO A 195 -4.44 8.29 16.84
N HIS A 196 -3.88 9.18 16.04
CA HIS A 196 -4.14 10.62 16.09
C HIS A 196 -4.45 11.14 14.69
N TRP A 197 -5.59 11.80 14.58
CA TRP A 197 -6.00 12.62 13.44
C TRP A 197 -6.89 13.70 14.02
N ASP A 198 -6.23 14.66 14.66
CA ASP A 198 -6.85 15.59 15.58
C ASP A 198 -6.86 16.98 14.94
N TYR A 199 -8.06 17.51 14.70
CA TYR A 199 -8.29 18.90 14.37
C TYR A 199 -8.86 19.60 15.58
N GLN A 200 -8.45 20.84 15.76
CA GLN A 200 -9.00 21.76 16.74
C GLN A 200 -9.02 23.15 16.14
N GLY A 201 -9.89 24.01 16.65
CA GLY A 201 -10.04 25.37 16.16
C GLY A 201 -11.23 26.08 16.76
N VAL A 202 -11.52 27.23 16.22
CA VAL A 202 -12.64 28.07 16.63
C VAL A 202 -13.65 28.17 15.50
N LEU A 203 -14.91 27.95 15.80
CA LEU A 203 -16.04 28.19 14.93
C LEU A 203 -16.64 29.56 15.26
N THR A 204 -16.68 30.45 14.28
CA THR A 204 -17.29 31.78 14.41
C THR A 204 -18.53 31.88 13.56
N ASN A 205 -19.64 32.32 14.12
CA ASN A 205 -20.87 32.62 13.39
C ASN A 205 -20.67 33.88 12.54
N VAL A 206 -20.90 33.79 11.22
CA VAL A 206 -20.72 34.93 10.33
C VAL A 206 -21.72 36.05 10.61
N ALA A 207 -22.92 35.73 11.11
CA ALA A 207 -23.95 36.69 11.47
C ALA A 207 -23.67 37.40 12.80
N ASP A 208 -22.85 36.79 13.68
CA ASP A 208 -22.47 37.34 14.98
C ASP A 208 -21.03 36.91 15.31
N SER A 209 -20.08 37.82 15.14
CA SER A 209 -18.66 37.55 15.34
C SER A 209 -18.27 37.29 16.80
N ASP A 210 -19.15 37.61 17.75
CA ASP A 210 -18.96 37.33 19.20
C ASP A 210 -19.45 35.90 19.55
N ASP A 211 -20.25 35.29 18.68
CA ASP A 211 -20.68 33.89 18.81
C ASP A 211 -19.56 32.94 18.31
N LYS A 212 -18.68 32.63 19.24
CA LYS A 212 -17.52 31.76 19.01
C LYS A 212 -17.57 30.52 19.90
N VAL A 213 -17.29 29.39 19.34
CA VAL A 213 -17.18 28.12 20.06
C VAL A 213 -15.86 27.41 19.72
N ASP A 214 -15.24 26.82 20.73
CA ASP A 214 -14.07 25.96 20.52
C ASP A 214 -14.53 24.62 19.98
N MET A 215 -13.83 24.13 18.97
CA MET A 215 -14.11 22.85 18.32
C MET A 215 -12.94 21.89 18.45
N ILE A 216 -13.24 20.64 18.76
CA ILE A 216 -12.32 19.52 18.76
C ILE A 216 -12.93 18.39 17.93
N ASP A 217 -12.16 17.91 16.93
CA ASP A 217 -12.53 16.79 16.08
C ASP A 217 -11.40 15.77 16.06
N ARG A 218 -11.55 14.68 16.80
CA ARG A 218 -10.54 13.63 16.96
C ARG A 218 -11.00 12.35 16.32
N THR A 219 -10.23 11.85 15.36
CA THR A 219 -10.50 10.59 14.69
C THR A 219 -9.39 9.58 14.97
N LYS A 220 -9.80 8.37 15.39
CA LYS A 220 -8.92 7.21 15.52
C LYS A 220 -9.39 6.13 14.55
N LYS A 221 -8.49 5.69 13.69
CA LYS A 221 -8.78 4.64 12.70
C LYS A 221 -7.75 3.52 12.80
N SER A 222 -8.21 2.29 12.60
CA SER A 222 -7.31 1.17 12.36
C SER A 222 -7.98 0.14 11.46
N TRP A 223 -7.20 -0.46 10.57
CA TRP A 223 -7.67 -1.56 9.76
C TRP A 223 -6.57 -2.60 9.58
N SER A 224 -7.00 -3.83 9.33
CA SER A 224 -6.15 -4.98 9.06
C SER A 224 -6.78 -5.85 7.99
N ARG A 225 -5.98 -6.24 6.99
CA ARG A 225 -6.41 -6.98 5.80
C ARG A 225 -5.45 -8.13 5.51
N PRO A 226 -5.58 -9.27 6.22
CA PRO A 226 -4.90 -10.49 5.82
C PRO A 226 -5.49 -11.02 4.51
N SER A 227 -4.64 -11.51 3.63
CA SER A 227 -5.02 -12.20 2.39
C SER A 227 -4.14 -13.40 2.13
N LEU A 228 -4.72 -14.43 1.53
CA LEU A 228 -4.03 -15.63 1.07
C LEU A 228 -4.34 -15.82 -0.41
N ASP A 229 -3.29 -15.96 -1.21
CA ASP A 229 -3.35 -16.24 -2.65
C ASP A 229 -2.66 -17.58 -2.90
N LEU A 230 -3.40 -18.53 -3.45
CA LEU A 230 -2.91 -19.85 -3.81
C LEU A 230 -3.01 -20.02 -5.32
N TYR A 231 -1.91 -20.30 -5.95
CA TYR A 231 -1.81 -20.53 -7.39
C TYR A 231 -1.20 -21.88 -7.68
N TYR A 232 -1.84 -22.65 -8.53
CA TYR A 232 -1.31 -23.92 -9.04
C TYR A 232 -1.42 -23.95 -10.56
N GLN A 233 -0.34 -24.32 -11.21
CA GLN A 233 -0.27 -24.50 -12.64
C GLN A 233 0.32 -25.87 -12.97
N GLN A 234 -0.30 -26.58 -13.89
CA GLN A 234 0.18 -27.85 -14.40
C GLN A 234 0.03 -27.93 -15.93
N GLY A 235 1.13 -28.09 -16.63
CA GLY A 235 1.12 -28.43 -18.03
C GLY A 235 0.67 -29.88 -18.25
N LEU A 236 -0.27 -30.08 -19.14
CA LEU A 236 -0.80 -31.39 -19.53
C LEU A 236 -0.30 -31.76 -20.92
N LYS A 237 -0.62 -32.99 -21.36
CA LYS A 237 -0.33 -33.44 -22.74
C LYS A 237 -1.07 -32.55 -23.76
N ASN A 238 -0.59 -32.52 -24.98
CA ASN A 238 -1.18 -31.77 -26.10
C ASN A 238 -1.21 -30.23 -25.90
N LYS A 239 -0.18 -29.67 -25.25
CA LYS A 239 -0.06 -28.23 -24.98
C LYS A 239 -1.22 -27.63 -24.13
N GLN A 240 -1.91 -28.46 -23.41
CA GLN A 240 -2.95 -28.00 -22.49
C GLN A 240 -2.34 -27.51 -21.17
N LEU A 241 -2.98 -26.56 -20.55
CA LEU A 241 -2.59 -25.97 -19.27
C LEU A 241 -3.76 -26.02 -18.29
N LEU A 242 -3.52 -26.59 -17.12
CA LEU A 242 -4.44 -26.56 -15.99
C LEU A 242 -3.97 -25.48 -15.02
N VAL A 243 -4.86 -24.58 -14.65
CA VAL A 243 -4.57 -23.50 -13.70
C VAL A 243 -5.67 -23.44 -12.65
N PHE A 244 -5.27 -23.39 -11.38
CA PHE A 244 -6.13 -23.05 -10.25
C PHE A 244 -5.60 -21.79 -9.58
N ASN A 245 -6.49 -20.85 -9.31
CA ASN A 245 -6.20 -19.65 -8.54
C ASN A 245 -7.31 -19.45 -7.50
N VAL A 246 -6.90 -19.34 -6.24
CA VAL A 246 -7.82 -19.11 -5.11
C VAL A 246 -7.29 -17.96 -4.28
N VAL A 247 -8.10 -16.92 -4.13
CA VAL A 247 -7.75 -15.74 -3.32
C VAL A 247 -8.78 -15.56 -2.23
N GLY A 248 -8.31 -15.50 -0.99
CA GLY A 248 -9.12 -15.16 0.18
C GLY A 248 -8.61 -13.89 0.84
N THR A 249 -9.51 -12.96 1.16
CA THR A 249 -9.18 -11.72 1.88
C THR A 249 -10.19 -11.50 2.99
N TYR A 250 -9.67 -11.14 4.17
CA TYR A 250 -10.51 -10.70 5.28
C TYR A 250 -10.21 -9.24 5.59
N ASN A 251 -11.25 -8.43 5.77
CA ASN A 251 -11.12 -7.03 6.11
C ASN A 251 -11.71 -6.77 7.50
N ARG A 252 -10.91 -6.12 8.36
CA ARG A 252 -11.36 -5.63 9.66
C ARG A 252 -10.99 -4.16 9.77
N GLU A 253 -12.00 -3.32 9.99
CA GLU A 253 -11.80 -1.88 10.20
C GLU A 253 -12.49 -1.44 11.50
N LYS A 254 -11.88 -0.49 12.19
CA LYS A 254 -12.43 0.20 13.35
C LYS A 254 -12.20 1.67 13.16
N SER A 255 -13.27 2.46 13.33
CA SER A 255 -13.21 3.92 13.35
C SER A 255 -13.92 4.43 14.58
N ARG A 256 -13.35 5.47 15.19
CA ARG A 256 -13.93 6.18 16.32
C ARG A 256 -13.67 7.66 16.13
N ARG A 257 -14.72 8.46 16.13
CA ARG A 257 -14.65 9.90 16.03
C ARG A 257 -15.26 10.53 17.28
N LEU A 258 -14.58 11.52 17.83
CA LEU A 258 -15.07 12.42 18.85
C LEU A 258 -15.13 13.80 18.24
N TYR A 259 -16.33 14.38 18.18
CA TYR A 259 -16.55 15.76 17.82
C TYR A 259 -17.16 16.49 19.01
N GLN A 260 -16.59 17.61 19.40
CA GLN A 260 -17.00 18.39 20.57
C GLN A 260 -16.97 19.87 20.22
N GLU A 261 -18.03 20.57 20.59
CA GLU A 261 -18.11 22.03 20.62
C GLU A 261 -18.30 22.50 22.05
N SER A 262 -17.57 23.53 22.45
CA SER A 262 -17.65 24.09 23.80
C SER A 262 -17.54 25.61 23.80
N LEU A 263 -18.24 26.27 24.70
CA LEU A 263 -18.18 27.71 24.93
C LEU A 263 -17.51 27.94 26.29
N GLN A 264 -16.32 28.54 26.29
CA GLN A 264 -15.58 28.90 27.52
C GLN A 264 -15.68 27.83 28.64
N ASP A 265 -15.25 26.59 28.32
CA ASP A 265 -15.30 25.40 29.18
C ASP A 265 -16.70 24.76 29.39
N GLU A 266 -17.76 25.30 28.81
CA GLU A 266 -19.10 24.67 28.83
C GLU A 266 -19.31 23.78 27.59
N LEU A 267 -19.65 22.49 27.78
CA LEU A 267 -19.88 21.54 26.70
C LEU A 267 -21.23 21.82 26.04
N LEU A 268 -21.22 22.29 24.79
CA LEU A 268 -22.42 22.53 23.99
C LEU A 268 -22.87 21.27 23.21
N SER A 269 -21.94 20.54 22.66
CA SER A 269 -22.23 19.35 21.84
C SER A 269 -21.12 18.31 21.96
N LEU A 270 -21.52 17.05 22.08
CA LEU A 270 -20.62 15.89 22.06
C LEU A 270 -21.19 14.81 21.14
N ILE A 271 -20.50 14.52 20.06
CA ILE A 271 -20.85 13.43 19.14
C ILE A 271 -19.77 12.35 19.20
N HIS A 272 -20.18 11.14 19.57
CA HIS A 272 -19.32 9.99 19.59
C HIS A 272 -19.79 8.97 18.56
N ILE A 273 -19.04 8.80 17.47
CA ILE A 273 -19.33 7.82 16.43
C ILE A 273 -18.34 6.66 16.54
N SER A 274 -18.86 5.47 16.75
CA SER A 274 -18.07 4.23 16.74
C SER A 274 -18.69 3.27 15.72
N GLU A 275 -18.05 3.07 14.59
CA GLU A 275 -18.47 2.10 13.58
C GLU A 275 -17.52 0.90 13.54
N PRO A 276 -17.98 -0.30 13.93
CA PRO A 276 -17.33 -1.53 13.55
C PRO A 276 -17.89 -1.98 12.20
N THR A 277 -17.23 -1.66 11.10
CA THR A 277 -17.58 -2.22 9.79
C THR A 277 -17.00 -3.63 9.64
N ARG A 278 -17.88 -4.62 9.62
CA ARG A 278 -17.58 -5.97 9.14
C ARG A 278 -18.11 -6.07 7.71
N HIS A 279 -17.25 -6.28 6.77
CA HIS A 279 -17.57 -6.72 5.41
C HIS A 279 -16.85 -8.01 5.11
#